data_71fed92347a18292210b9025bf31a7f5
#
_entry.id   71fed92347a18292210b9025bf31a7f5
#
_cell.length_a   1.000
_cell.length_b   1.000
_cell.length_c   1.000
_cell.angle_alpha   90.00
_cell.angle_beta   90.00
_cell.angle_gamma   90.00
#
_symmetry.space_group_name_H-M   'P 1'
#
loop_
_entity.id
_entity.type
_entity.pdbx_description
1 polymer ?
#
loop_
_entity_poly.entity_id
_entity_poly.type
_entity_poly.pdbx_seq_one_letter_code
_entity_poly.pdbx_strand_id
1 'polypeptide(L)'
;MNLKNHVLPIIGTISLDELQVSHLDLITDELQDKGLSNKSIVYCHAVTRKMLNYAVKRGYISVNPYAMFDLPRIQQFRYTVITPEQLTKLAEFARDHCPDIYPAIVLAGFYGMRRGEVLGVIPSRDYRGGVLSVERTRTVVSGKTIITPCKTDHSQRQLLIAPEHREIFACCPNGAYLIEFSPYVLNNGFRRLLALCDMPSMRFHDLRHSYATWMLAENVNPKIVSAVLGHSNVGITLDIYSHPNVAMQNACLDAMRRNNKKTE
;
A
#
# COMPACT_ATOMS: atom_id res chain seq x y z
N MET A 1 3.10 -14.71 -13.09
CA MET A 1 4.54 -14.72 -12.77
C MET A 1 4.85 -15.72 -11.65
N ASN A 2 4.17 -15.67 -10.49
CA ASN A 2 4.46 -16.60 -9.38
C ASN A 2 4.25 -18.07 -9.68
N LEU A 3 3.18 -18.45 -10.40
CA LEU A 3 2.94 -19.83 -10.83
C LEU A 3 4.13 -20.35 -11.65
N LYS A 4 4.51 -19.62 -12.70
CA LYS A 4 5.60 -20.03 -13.61
C LYS A 4 6.96 -20.12 -12.92
N ASN A 5 7.25 -19.19 -12.01
CA ASN A 5 8.58 -19.09 -11.41
C ASN A 5 8.76 -19.93 -10.13
N HIS A 6 7.67 -20.18 -9.42
CA HIS A 6 7.73 -20.76 -8.07
C HIS A 6 6.95 -22.07 -7.93
N VAL A 7 5.88 -22.28 -8.67
CA VAL A 7 5.02 -23.46 -8.50
C VAL A 7 5.27 -24.50 -9.59
N LEU A 8 5.22 -24.09 -10.87
CA LEU A 8 5.39 -25.02 -11.98
C LEU A 8 6.75 -25.75 -11.99
N PRO A 9 7.89 -25.19 -11.53
CA PRO A 9 9.12 -25.94 -11.42
C PRO A 9 9.04 -27.10 -10.41
N ILE A 10 8.10 -27.06 -9.47
CA ILE A 10 7.95 -28.07 -8.40
C ILE A 10 6.94 -29.14 -8.80
N ILE A 11 5.74 -28.72 -9.26
CA ILE A 11 4.63 -29.64 -9.53
C ILE A 11 4.19 -29.68 -10.99
N GLY A 12 4.83 -28.94 -11.89
CA GLY A 12 4.34 -28.78 -13.27
C GLY A 12 4.43 -30.02 -14.15
N THR A 13 5.18 -31.05 -13.72
CA THR A 13 5.27 -32.35 -14.40
C THR A 13 4.26 -33.36 -13.88
N ILE A 14 3.58 -33.06 -12.78
CA ILE A 14 2.58 -33.93 -12.16
C ILE A 14 1.23 -33.76 -12.88
N SER A 15 0.59 -34.84 -13.23
CA SER A 15 -0.75 -34.81 -13.81
C SER A 15 -1.76 -34.23 -12.83
N LEU A 16 -2.77 -33.51 -13.33
CA LEU A 16 -3.74 -32.82 -12.45
C LEU A 16 -4.55 -33.78 -11.57
N ASP A 17 -4.84 -34.96 -12.06
CA ASP A 17 -5.55 -36.03 -11.36
C ASP A 17 -4.70 -36.74 -10.30
N GLU A 18 -3.37 -36.66 -10.40
CA GLU A 18 -2.42 -37.20 -9.43
C GLU A 18 -2.04 -36.19 -8.33
N LEU A 19 -2.47 -34.93 -8.44
CA LEU A 19 -2.14 -33.91 -7.46
C LEU A 19 -2.81 -34.18 -6.11
N GLN A 20 -1.97 -34.33 -5.08
CA GLN A 20 -2.36 -34.59 -3.69
C GLN A 20 -1.93 -33.47 -2.75
N VAL A 21 -2.39 -33.53 -1.50
CA VAL A 21 -2.00 -32.58 -0.43
C VAL A 21 -0.48 -32.57 -0.22
N SER A 22 0.18 -33.72 -0.26
CA SER A 22 1.65 -33.84 -0.12
C SER A 22 2.43 -33.01 -1.16
N HIS A 23 1.88 -32.83 -2.35
CA HIS A 23 2.49 -31.97 -3.36
C HIS A 23 2.37 -30.48 -3.02
N LEU A 24 1.33 -30.10 -2.23
CA LEU A 24 1.18 -28.75 -1.71
C LEU A 24 2.16 -28.49 -0.55
N ASP A 25 2.40 -29.51 0.30
CA ASP A 25 3.44 -29.45 1.32
C ASP A 25 4.82 -29.26 0.67
N LEU A 26 5.12 -30.02 -0.39
CA LEU A 26 6.36 -29.90 -1.15
C LEU A 26 6.57 -28.48 -1.71
N ILE A 27 5.50 -27.80 -2.18
CA ILE A 27 5.59 -26.40 -2.60
C ILE A 27 6.01 -25.51 -1.42
N THR A 28 5.44 -25.75 -0.23
CA THR A 28 5.77 -24.96 0.96
C THR A 28 7.23 -25.12 1.32
N ASP A 29 7.71 -26.36 1.43
CA ASP A 29 9.06 -26.70 1.85
C ASP A 29 10.10 -26.14 0.87
N GLU A 30 9.95 -26.40 -0.41
CA GLU A 30 10.82 -25.89 -1.46
C GLU A 30 10.89 -24.35 -1.51
N LEU A 31 9.77 -23.67 -1.24
CA LEU A 31 9.77 -22.21 -1.23
C LEU A 31 10.34 -21.63 0.06
N GLN A 32 10.25 -22.36 1.18
CA GLN A 32 10.95 -22.02 2.43
C GLN A 32 12.45 -22.18 2.28
N ASP A 33 12.91 -23.29 1.71
CA ASP A 33 14.32 -23.56 1.44
C ASP A 33 14.96 -22.52 0.52
N LYS A 34 14.17 -21.99 -0.43
CA LYS A 34 14.55 -20.84 -1.26
C LYS A 34 14.51 -19.49 -0.53
N GLY A 35 14.21 -19.46 0.76
CA GLY A 35 14.18 -18.26 1.60
C GLY A 35 13.02 -17.31 1.33
N LEU A 36 11.91 -17.79 0.75
CA LEU A 36 10.73 -16.95 0.56
C LEU A 36 10.00 -16.70 1.88
N SER A 37 9.47 -15.49 2.06
CA SER A 37 8.62 -15.20 3.22
C SER A 37 7.30 -15.97 3.16
N ASN A 38 6.75 -16.35 4.33
CA ASN A 38 5.44 -17.03 4.41
C ASN A 38 4.34 -16.29 3.65
N LYS A 39 4.38 -14.94 3.62
CA LYS A 39 3.44 -14.14 2.83
C LYS A 39 3.55 -14.42 1.33
N SER A 40 4.78 -14.58 0.81
CA SER A 40 5.01 -14.90 -0.61
C SER A 40 4.57 -16.33 -0.91
N ILE A 41 4.84 -17.27 0.00
CA ILE A 41 4.43 -18.68 -0.11
C ILE A 41 2.90 -18.78 -0.13
N VAL A 42 2.21 -18.15 0.82
CA VAL A 42 0.73 -18.10 0.85
C VAL A 42 0.16 -17.49 -0.43
N TYR A 43 0.83 -16.47 -1.00
CA TYR A 43 0.40 -15.93 -2.28
C TYR A 43 0.57 -16.93 -3.44
N CYS A 44 1.64 -17.72 -3.48
CA CYS A 44 1.82 -18.81 -4.44
C CYS A 44 0.70 -19.84 -4.30
N HIS A 45 0.39 -20.26 -3.08
CA HIS A 45 -0.74 -21.17 -2.80
C HIS A 45 -2.08 -20.59 -3.21
N ALA A 46 -2.34 -19.31 -2.96
CA ALA A 46 -3.61 -18.66 -3.37
C ALA A 46 -3.82 -18.72 -4.89
N VAL A 47 -2.76 -18.48 -5.67
CA VAL A 47 -2.83 -18.57 -7.14
C VAL A 47 -3.03 -20.02 -7.60
N THR A 48 -2.31 -20.97 -6.99
CA THR A 48 -2.44 -22.41 -7.28
C THR A 48 -3.84 -22.91 -6.92
N ARG A 49 -4.37 -22.53 -5.74
CA ARG A 49 -5.74 -22.86 -5.31
C ARG A 49 -6.78 -22.38 -6.32
N LYS A 50 -6.60 -21.14 -6.83
CA LYS A 50 -7.49 -20.58 -7.85
C LYS A 50 -7.42 -21.37 -9.16
N MET A 51 -6.23 -21.79 -9.57
CA MET A 51 -6.02 -22.63 -10.75
C MET A 51 -6.73 -23.99 -10.60
N LEU A 52 -6.55 -24.67 -9.46
CA LEU A 52 -7.18 -25.97 -9.20
C LEU A 52 -8.71 -25.86 -9.04
N ASN A 53 -9.22 -24.77 -8.44
CA ASN A 53 -10.66 -24.51 -8.42
C ASN A 53 -11.24 -24.36 -9.86
N TYR A 54 -10.46 -23.74 -10.76
CA TYR A 54 -10.86 -23.68 -12.16
C TYR A 54 -10.86 -25.09 -12.81
N ALA A 55 -9.86 -25.93 -12.49
CA ALA A 55 -9.79 -27.32 -12.99
C ALA A 55 -11.00 -28.14 -12.51
N VAL A 56 -11.41 -28.03 -11.23
CA VAL A 56 -12.65 -28.64 -10.73
C VAL A 56 -13.87 -28.14 -11.49
N LYS A 57 -14.00 -26.81 -11.66
CA LYS A 57 -15.13 -26.22 -12.38
C LYS A 57 -15.24 -26.71 -13.84
N ARG A 58 -14.11 -27.09 -14.45
CA ARG A 58 -14.04 -27.61 -15.82
C ARG A 58 -14.13 -29.13 -15.90
N GLY A 59 -14.21 -29.83 -14.76
CA GLY A 59 -14.29 -31.30 -14.73
C GLY A 59 -12.95 -31.99 -15.01
N TYR A 60 -11.83 -31.29 -14.97
CA TYR A 60 -10.51 -31.90 -15.13
C TYR A 60 -10.08 -32.71 -13.91
N ILE A 61 -10.52 -32.31 -12.73
CA ILE A 61 -10.39 -33.03 -11.47
C ILE A 61 -11.71 -32.97 -10.69
N SER A 62 -11.95 -33.97 -9.85
CA SER A 62 -13.19 -34.05 -9.06
C SER A 62 -13.12 -33.22 -7.78
N VAL A 63 -11.95 -33.13 -7.15
CA VAL A 63 -11.74 -32.48 -5.86
C VAL A 63 -10.47 -31.64 -5.92
N ASN A 64 -10.50 -30.45 -5.28
CA ASN A 64 -9.32 -29.63 -5.12
C ASN A 64 -8.55 -30.06 -3.86
N PRO A 65 -7.26 -30.48 -3.94
CA PRO A 65 -6.46 -30.87 -2.79
C PRO A 65 -6.37 -29.79 -1.68
N TYR A 66 -6.55 -28.52 -2.02
CA TYR A 66 -6.61 -27.42 -1.03
C TYR A 66 -7.79 -27.50 -0.06
N ALA A 67 -8.74 -28.42 -0.26
CA ALA A 67 -9.83 -28.63 0.70
C ALA A 67 -9.30 -29.12 2.07
N MET A 68 -8.16 -29.83 2.06
CA MET A 68 -7.52 -30.43 3.24
C MET A 68 -6.12 -29.90 3.52
N PHE A 69 -5.76 -28.72 2.95
CA PHE A 69 -4.44 -28.14 3.08
C PHE A 69 -4.44 -26.91 3.98
N ASP A 70 -3.58 -26.89 4.99
CA ASP A 70 -3.37 -25.75 5.88
C ASP A 70 -2.26 -24.84 5.36
N LEU A 71 -2.59 -23.57 5.22
CA LEU A 71 -1.64 -22.56 4.78
C LEU A 71 -0.65 -22.17 5.90
N PRO A 72 0.61 -21.88 5.57
CA PRO A 72 1.58 -21.36 6.53
C PRO A 72 1.06 -20.08 7.20
N ARG A 73 1.31 -19.95 8.50
CA ARG A 73 0.93 -18.74 9.25
C ARG A 73 1.72 -17.53 8.76
N ILE A 74 1.03 -16.46 8.42
CA ILE A 74 1.64 -15.19 8.04
C ILE A 74 1.91 -14.39 9.31
N GLN A 75 3.17 -14.01 9.53
CA GLN A 75 3.47 -13.00 10.54
C GLN A 75 2.93 -11.65 10.07
N GLN A 76 2.20 -10.97 10.95
CA GLN A 76 1.69 -9.63 10.66
C GLN A 76 2.87 -8.66 10.52
N PHE A 77 2.90 -7.99 9.39
CA PHE A 77 3.91 -6.96 9.15
C PHE A 77 3.56 -5.70 9.96
N ARG A 78 4.49 -5.25 10.80
CA ARG A 78 4.36 -3.98 11.51
C ARG A 78 4.82 -2.85 10.61
N TYR A 79 3.96 -1.84 10.43
CA TYR A 79 4.33 -0.61 9.72
C TYR A 79 5.18 0.27 10.63
N THR A 80 6.13 0.99 10.02
CA THR A 80 6.80 2.08 10.71
C THR A 80 5.92 3.33 10.53
N VAL A 81 5.46 3.89 11.65
CA VAL A 81 4.67 5.14 11.66
C VAL A 81 5.59 6.23 12.21
N ILE A 82 5.75 7.30 11.45
CA ILE A 82 6.47 8.52 11.89
C ILE A 82 5.47 9.56 12.38
N THR A 83 5.90 10.48 13.24
CA THR A 83 5.03 11.55 13.74
C THR A 83 4.86 12.68 12.71
N PRO A 84 3.84 13.55 12.85
CA PRO A 84 3.68 14.73 11.99
C PRO A 84 4.94 15.61 11.96
N GLU A 85 5.59 15.81 13.12
CA GLU A 85 6.82 16.61 13.25
C GLU A 85 7.98 15.94 12.50
N GLN A 86 8.09 14.62 12.58
CA GLN A 86 9.08 13.85 11.82
C GLN A 86 8.85 13.97 10.32
N LEU A 87 7.58 13.91 9.87
CA LEU A 87 7.25 14.12 8.46
C LEU A 87 7.63 15.52 7.98
N THR A 88 7.31 16.54 8.78
CA THR A 88 7.65 17.93 8.46
C THR A 88 9.17 18.10 8.29
N LYS A 89 9.97 17.61 9.25
CA LYS A 89 11.44 17.60 9.15
C LYS A 89 11.95 16.87 7.91
N LEU A 90 11.36 15.71 7.60
CA LEU A 90 11.72 14.94 6.43
C LEU A 90 11.40 15.70 5.12
N ALA A 91 10.26 16.36 5.06
CA ALA A 91 9.84 17.16 3.91
C ALA A 91 10.73 18.40 3.73
N GLU A 92 11.03 19.13 4.80
CA GLU A 92 11.93 20.29 4.78
C GLU A 92 13.33 19.88 4.30
N PHE A 93 13.88 18.81 4.87
CA PHE A 93 15.19 18.31 4.44
C PHE A 93 15.17 17.85 2.96
N ALA A 94 14.08 17.20 2.53
CA ALA A 94 13.91 16.80 1.13
C ALA A 94 13.85 18.02 0.20
N ARG A 95 13.14 19.09 0.58
CA ARG A 95 13.05 20.33 -0.19
C ARG A 95 14.43 20.93 -0.42
N ASP A 96 15.26 20.97 0.62
CA ASP A 96 16.55 21.67 0.60
C ASP A 96 17.67 20.82 -0.05
N HIS A 97 17.63 19.48 0.07
CA HIS A 97 18.73 18.60 -0.34
C HIS A 97 18.37 17.59 -1.44
N CYS A 98 17.09 17.32 -1.66
CA CYS A 98 16.59 16.33 -2.63
C CYS A 98 15.29 16.83 -3.28
N PRO A 99 15.29 17.99 -3.96
CA PRO A 99 14.08 18.65 -4.46
C PRO A 99 13.26 17.77 -5.40
N ASP A 100 13.90 16.87 -6.15
CA ASP A 100 13.21 15.94 -7.05
C ASP A 100 12.30 14.93 -6.33
N ILE A 101 12.60 14.62 -5.05
CA ILE A 101 11.83 13.69 -4.23
C ILE A 101 10.82 14.42 -3.35
N TYR A 102 11.05 15.69 -3.05
CA TYR A 102 10.21 16.50 -2.16
C TYR A 102 8.71 16.43 -2.52
N PRO A 103 8.27 16.62 -3.78
CA PRO A 103 6.86 16.51 -4.14
C PRO A 103 6.27 15.13 -3.81
N ALA A 104 7.06 14.07 -3.94
CA ALA A 104 6.60 12.72 -3.62
C ALA A 104 6.38 12.54 -2.12
N ILE A 105 7.28 13.09 -1.27
CA ILE A 105 7.12 13.09 0.19
C ILE A 105 5.85 13.83 0.59
N VAL A 106 5.66 15.03 0.02
CA VAL A 106 4.46 15.84 0.30
C VAL A 106 3.18 15.07 -0.04
N LEU A 107 3.06 14.56 -1.27
CA LEU A 107 1.85 13.89 -1.72
C LEU A 107 1.56 12.57 -0.99
N ALA A 108 2.59 11.79 -0.66
CA ALA A 108 2.41 10.54 0.07
C ALA A 108 2.21 10.75 1.57
N GLY A 109 2.93 11.69 2.18
CA GLY A 109 2.93 11.91 3.63
C GLY A 109 1.75 12.77 4.11
N PHE A 110 1.50 13.93 3.47
CA PHE A 110 0.44 14.85 3.92
C PHE A 110 -0.91 14.60 3.27
N TYR A 111 -0.97 13.84 2.16
CA TYR A 111 -2.23 13.56 1.44
C TYR A 111 -2.51 12.07 1.29
N GLY A 112 -1.65 11.20 1.81
CA GLY A 112 -1.85 9.75 1.83
C GLY A 112 -1.92 9.10 0.45
N MET A 113 -1.35 9.68 -0.60
CA MET A 113 -1.39 9.13 -1.95
C MET A 113 -0.57 7.84 -2.07
N ARG A 114 -1.05 6.90 -2.90
CA ARG A 114 -0.26 5.70 -3.23
C ARG A 114 0.93 6.08 -4.12
N ARG A 115 2.05 5.36 -4.00
CA ARG A 115 3.25 5.60 -4.83
C ARG A 115 2.92 5.70 -6.33
N GLY A 116 2.10 4.79 -6.86
CA GLY A 116 1.72 4.80 -8.27
C GLY A 116 0.86 6.01 -8.66
N GLU A 117 0.03 6.50 -7.76
CA GLU A 117 -0.78 7.72 -7.92
C GLU A 117 0.15 8.95 -7.95
N VAL A 118 1.07 9.05 -6.98
CA VAL A 118 2.09 10.13 -6.93
C VAL A 118 2.88 10.20 -8.24
N LEU A 119 3.36 9.06 -8.73
CA LEU A 119 4.11 8.97 -9.99
C LEU A 119 3.24 9.25 -11.23
N GLY A 120 1.92 9.15 -11.09
CA GLY A 120 0.96 9.38 -12.18
C GLY A 120 0.49 10.83 -12.33
N VAL A 121 0.85 11.74 -11.41
CA VAL A 121 0.41 13.14 -11.43
C VAL A 121 1.02 13.89 -12.60
N ILE A 122 0.17 14.57 -13.38
CA ILE A 122 0.52 15.54 -14.44
C ILE A 122 -0.08 16.88 -14.05
N PRO A 123 0.67 17.82 -13.47
CA PRO A 123 0.14 19.05 -12.88
C PRO A 123 -0.77 19.85 -13.81
N SER A 124 -0.40 20.01 -15.07
CA SER A 124 -1.19 20.76 -16.07
C SER A 124 -2.58 20.17 -16.34
N ARG A 125 -2.80 18.90 -16.03
CA ARG A 125 -4.09 18.20 -16.20
C ARG A 125 -4.85 18.04 -14.89
N ASP A 126 -4.11 17.70 -13.84
CA ASP A 126 -4.66 17.14 -12.61
C ASP A 126 -4.83 18.18 -11.51
N TYR A 127 -4.07 19.31 -11.59
CA TYR A 127 -4.10 20.33 -10.55
C TYR A 127 -4.73 21.64 -11.05
N ARG A 128 -5.80 22.12 -10.38
CA ARG A 128 -6.45 23.39 -10.68
C ARG A 128 -6.99 24.03 -9.40
N GLY A 129 -6.68 25.30 -9.18
CA GLY A 129 -7.29 26.11 -8.12
C GLY A 129 -7.10 25.55 -6.71
N GLY A 130 -6.00 24.86 -6.41
CA GLY A 130 -5.77 24.23 -5.12
C GLY A 130 -6.36 22.82 -4.96
N VAL A 131 -6.94 22.25 -6.03
CA VAL A 131 -7.53 20.91 -6.05
C VAL A 131 -6.69 20.00 -6.95
N LEU A 132 -6.28 18.85 -6.42
CA LEU A 132 -5.59 17.78 -7.16
C LEU A 132 -6.56 16.63 -7.43
N SER A 133 -6.79 16.31 -8.71
CA SER A 133 -7.57 15.14 -9.13
C SER A 133 -6.67 13.91 -9.27
N VAL A 134 -6.98 12.84 -8.54
CA VAL A 134 -6.26 11.56 -8.60
C VAL A 134 -7.00 10.63 -9.55
N GLU A 135 -6.50 10.49 -10.79
CA GLU A 135 -7.21 9.77 -11.86
C GLU A 135 -6.46 8.53 -12.37
N ARG A 136 -5.14 8.45 -12.15
CA ARG A 136 -4.33 7.38 -12.72
C ARG A 136 -3.20 6.93 -11.79
N THR A 137 -2.68 5.75 -12.14
CA THR A 137 -1.47 5.18 -11.53
C THR A 137 -0.43 4.92 -12.60
N ARG A 138 0.83 5.29 -12.32
CA ARG A 138 1.99 4.95 -13.15
C ARG A 138 2.86 3.93 -12.39
N THR A 139 3.10 2.80 -13.03
CA THR A 139 3.94 1.72 -12.48
C THR A 139 4.85 1.16 -13.56
N VAL A 140 5.79 0.29 -13.16
CA VAL A 140 6.66 -0.42 -14.09
C VAL A 140 6.47 -1.92 -13.91
N VAL A 141 6.17 -2.62 -14.99
CA VAL A 141 6.04 -4.09 -15.01
C VAL A 141 6.94 -4.62 -16.13
N SER A 142 7.85 -5.53 -15.78
CA SER A 142 8.81 -6.12 -16.71
C SER A 142 9.59 -5.06 -17.53
N GLY A 143 10.04 -4.00 -16.87
CA GLY A 143 10.79 -2.90 -17.50
C GLY A 143 9.95 -1.89 -18.31
N LYS A 144 8.65 -2.15 -18.50
CA LYS A 144 7.76 -1.26 -19.25
C LYS A 144 6.94 -0.39 -18.32
N THR A 145 6.86 0.90 -18.58
CA THR A 145 5.94 1.81 -17.90
C THR A 145 4.52 1.50 -18.30
N ILE A 146 3.67 1.25 -17.30
CA ILE A 146 2.25 1.01 -17.46
C ILE A 146 1.50 2.12 -16.74
N ILE A 147 0.62 2.79 -17.49
CA ILE A 147 -0.32 3.78 -16.95
C ILE A 147 -1.70 3.13 -16.96
N THR A 148 -2.32 3.08 -15.79
CA THR A 148 -3.68 2.57 -15.66
C THR A 148 -4.57 3.65 -15.04
N PRO A 149 -5.82 3.81 -15.51
CA PRO A 149 -6.79 4.59 -14.77
C PRO A 149 -6.97 3.99 -13.38
N CYS A 150 -7.44 4.77 -12.45
CA CYS A 150 -7.81 4.27 -11.12
C CYS A 150 -8.85 3.16 -11.28
N LYS A 151 -8.59 1.99 -10.63
CA LYS A 151 -9.32 0.72 -10.89
C LYS A 151 -10.81 0.75 -10.49
N THR A 152 -11.23 1.68 -9.66
CA THR A 152 -12.60 1.81 -9.15
C THR A 152 -12.98 3.27 -9.05
N ASP A 153 -14.26 3.57 -9.10
CA ASP A 153 -14.80 4.92 -8.89
C ASP A 153 -14.36 5.49 -7.53
N HIS A 154 -14.22 4.64 -6.50
CA HIS A 154 -13.70 5.04 -5.18
C HIS A 154 -12.22 5.43 -5.19
N SER A 155 -11.45 5.02 -6.20
CA SER A 155 -10.03 5.39 -6.33
C SER A 155 -9.84 6.74 -7.02
N GLN A 156 -10.81 7.19 -7.82
CA GLN A 156 -10.88 8.55 -8.37
C GLN A 156 -11.36 9.47 -7.26
N ARG A 157 -10.59 10.48 -6.94
CA ARG A 157 -10.90 11.42 -5.87
C ARG A 157 -10.20 12.75 -6.07
N GLN A 158 -10.71 13.75 -5.40
CA GLN A 158 -10.10 15.07 -5.34
C GLN A 158 -9.50 15.32 -3.96
N LEU A 159 -8.31 15.92 -3.95
CA LEU A 159 -7.58 16.30 -2.76
C LEU A 159 -7.42 17.82 -2.73
N LEU A 160 -7.82 18.44 -1.64
CA LEU A 160 -7.53 19.86 -1.40
C LEU A 160 -6.07 19.99 -0.98
N ILE A 161 -5.31 20.82 -1.71
CA ILE A 161 -3.89 21.05 -1.45
C ILE A 161 -3.74 22.33 -0.63
N ALA A 162 -3.12 22.19 0.52
CA ALA A 162 -2.84 23.31 1.42
C ALA A 162 -1.95 24.36 0.72
N PRO A 163 -2.15 25.66 1.01
CA PRO A 163 -1.44 26.73 0.32
C PRO A 163 0.09 26.56 0.32
N GLU A 164 0.67 26.11 1.44
CA GLU A 164 2.09 25.87 1.63
C GLU A 164 2.69 24.76 0.76
N HIS A 165 1.85 23.86 0.22
CA HIS A 165 2.30 22.76 -0.64
C HIS A 165 2.03 23.01 -2.12
N ARG A 166 1.42 24.15 -2.51
CA ARG A 166 1.03 24.40 -3.91
C ARG A 166 2.22 24.65 -4.83
N GLU A 167 3.32 25.13 -4.27
CA GLU A 167 4.57 25.39 -5.00
C GLU A 167 5.10 24.16 -5.74
N ILE A 168 4.86 22.93 -5.23
CA ILE A 168 5.31 21.70 -5.88
C ILE A 168 4.79 21.52 -7.32
N PHE A 169 3.71 22.20 -7.68
CA PHE A 169 3.09 22.13 -9.02
C PHE A 169 3.55 23.25 -9.97
N ALA A 170 4.18 24.31 -9.46
CA ALA A 170 4.42 25.55 -10.20
C ALA A 170 5.45 25.42 -11.32
N CYS A 171 6.48 24.60 -11.14
CA CYS A 171 7.63 24.53 -12.04
C CYS A 171 7.58 23.31 -13.00
N CYS A 172 6.46 22.58 -13.06
CA CYS A 172 6.36 21.41 -13.91
C CYS A 172 6.01 21.81 -15.37
N PRO A 173 6.77 21.36 -16.38
CA PRO A 173 6.44 21.63 -17.78
C PRO A 173 5.06 21.08 -18.15
N ASN A 174 4.41 21.74 -19.14
CA ASN A 174 3.09 21.30 -19.59
C ASN A 174 3.12 19.88 -20.15
N GLY A 175 2.25 19.01 -19.65
CA GLY A 175 2.16 17.61 -20.03
C GLY A 175 3.20 16.67 -19.40
N ALA A 176 4.18 17.20 -18.66
CA ALA A 176 5.16 16.39 -17.94
C ALA A 176 4.59 15.80 -16.64
N TYR A 177 5.15 14.68 -16.20
CA TYR A 177 4.86 14.15 -14.88
C TYR A 177 5.54 14.99 -13.80
N LEU A 178 4.87 15.17 -12.67
CA LEU A 178 5.45 15.83 -11.50
C LEU A 178 6.74 15.14 -11.02
N ILE A 179 6.78 13.81 -11.14
CA ILE A 179 7.92 12.97 -10.82
C ILE A 179 8.27 12.16 -12.05
N GLU A 180 9.40 12.39 -12.70
CA GLU A 180 9.73 11.72 -13.97
C GLU A 180 10.42 10.37 -13.82
N PHE A 181 11.05 10.10 -12.69
CA PHE A 181 11.78 8.86 -12.48
C PHE A 181 10.91 7.64 -12.15
N SER A 182 11.50 6.46 -12.23
CA SER A 182 10.82 5.18 -12.02
C SER A 182 10.50 4.93 -10.53
N PRO A 183 9.57 4.01 -10.22
CA PRO A 183 9.30 3.58 -8.84
C PRO A 183 10.53 3.04 -8.10
N TYR A 184 11.49 2.46 -8.82
CA TYR A 184 12.75 1.96 -8.25
C TYR A 184 13.65 3.11 -7.79
N VAL A 185 13.83 4.12 -8.65
CA VAL A 185 14.62 5.32 -8.34
C VAL A 185 14.02 6.06 -7.16
N LEU A 186 12.68 6.25 -7.14
CA LEU A 186 11.99 6.87 -6.01
C LEU A 186 12.25 6.12 -4.70
N ASN A 187 12.12 4.79 -4.68
CA ASN A 187 12.34 4.02 -3.47
C ASN A 187 13.79 4.11 -2.96
N ASN A 188 14.76 4.07 -3.87
CA ASN A 188 16.18 4.17 -3.48
C ASN A 188 16.53 5.58 -2.99
N GLY A 189 16.03 6.61 -3.67
CA GLY A 189 16.16 8.00 -3.23
C GLY A 189 15.54 8.22 -1.86
N PHE A 190 14.35 7.68 -1.62
CA PHE A 190 13.69 7.75 -0.33
C PHE A 190 14.49 7.06 0.80
N ARG A 191 15.04 5.86 0.56
CA ARG A 191 15.90 5.20 1.55
C ARG A 191 17.14 6.00 1.86
N ARG A 192 17.77 6.59 0.84
CA ARG A 192 18.94 7.46 1.04
C ARG A 192 18.57 8.71 1.84
N LEU A 193 17.43 9.32 1.55
CA LEU A 193 16.92 10.47 2.29
C LEU A 193 16.71 10.14 3.76
N LEU A 194 16.07 9.01 4.09
CA LEU A 194 15.88 8.58 5.49
C LEU A 194 17.21 8.42 6.23
N ALA A 195 18.21 7.83 5.58
CA ALA A 195 19.54 7.66 6.18
C ALA A 195 20.25 9.01 6.44
N LEU A 196 20.09 9.99 5.54
CA LEU A 196 20.66 11.32 5.69
C LEU A 196 19.98 12.15 6.79
N CYS A 197 18.71 11.88 7.07
CA CYS A 197 17.93 12.58 8.10
C CYS A 197 17.93 11.85 9.46
N ASP A 198 18.70 10.77 9.60
CA ASP A 198 18.68 9.90 10.80
C ASP A 198 17.25 9.44 11.16
N MET A 199 16.45 9.13 10.14
CA MET A 199 15.08 8.67 10.29
C MET A 199 15.01 7.13 10.32
N PRO A 200 14.03 6.56 11.02
CA PRO A 200 13.87 5.11 11.05
C PRO A 200 13.67 4.54 9.64
N SER A 201 14.26 3.38 9.38
CA SER A 201 14.06 2.68 8.11
C SER A 201 12.59 2.35 7.91
N MET A 202 12.01 2.82 6.80
CA MET A 202 10.62 2.59 6.43
C MET A 202 10.46 2.53 4.91
N ARG A 203 9.34 1.95 4.47
CA ARG A 203 9.00 1.92 3.05
C ARG A 203 8.31 3.23 2.66
N PHE A 204 8.43 3.64 1.41
CA PHE A 204 7.72 4.81 0.90
C PHE A 204 6.18 4.74 1.15
N HIS A 205 5.60 3.53 1.10
CA HIS A 205 4.17 3.34 1.38
C HIS A 205 3.78 3.56 2.84
N ASP A 206 4.75 3.48 3.75
CA ASP A 206 4.51 3.69 5.19
C ASP A 206 4.22 5.17 5.52
N LEU A 207 4.60 6.13 4.64
CA LEU A 207 4.14 7.52 4.71
C LEU A 207 2.61 7.62 4.67
N ARG A 208 1.98 6.89 3.76
CA ARG A 208 0.52 6.82 3.67
C ARG A 208 -0.10 6.11 4.88
N HIS A 209 0.56 5.10 5.45
CA HIS A 209 0.11 4.47 6.68
C HIS A 209 0.20 5.44 7.87
N SER A 210 1.26 6.25 7.93
CA SER A 210 1.40 7.31 8.94
C SER A 210 0.28 8.32 8.84
N TYR A 211 -0.01 8.84 7.64
CA TYR A 211 -1.15 9.72 7.40
C TYR A 211 -2.48 9.12 7.89
N ALA A 212 -2.77 7.87 7.51
CA ALA A 212 -4.00 7.21 7.94
C ALA A 212 -4.08 7.08 9.47
N THR A 213 -2.98 6.69 10.11
CA THR A 213 -2.89 6.54 11.57
C THR A 213 -3.15 7.86 12.28
N TRP A 214 -2.59 8.98 11.78
CA TRP A 214 -2.81 10.30 12.40
C TRP A 214 -4.25 10.77 12.26
N MET A 215 -4.82 10.68 11.05
CA MET A 215 -6.20 11.11 10.83
C MET A 215 -7.17 10.35 11.75
N LEU A 216 -6.90 9.07 11.94
CA LEU A 216 -7.70 8.25 12.85
C LEU A 216 -7.43 8.59 14.32
N ALA A 217 -6.20 8.89 14.71
CA ALA A 217 -5.84 9.32 16.07
C ALA A 217 -6.49 10.68 16.41
N GLU A 218 -6.64 11.57 15.44
CA GLU A 218 -7.37 12.84 15.55
C GLU A 218 -8.90 12.67 15.47
N ASN A 219 -9.41 11.43 15.58
CA ASN A 219 -10.84 11.11 15.55
C ASN A 219 -11.56 11.51 14.24
N VAL A 220 -10.84 11.65 13.13
CA VAL A 220 -11.46 11.82 11.81
C VAL A 220 -12.23 10.55 11.48
N ASN A 221 -13.48 10.71 11.03
CA ASN A 221 -14.35 9.56 10.71
C ASN A 221 -13.65 8.60 9.73
N PRO A 222 -13.54 7.29 10.06
CA PRO A 222 -12.85 6.30 9.21
C PRO A 222 -13.39 6.23 7.78
N LYS A 223 -14.67 6.54 7.54
CA LYS A 223 -15.24 6.63 6.19
C LYS A 223 -14.64 7.79 5.39
N ILE A 224 -14.40 8.94 6.04
CA ILE A 224 -13.76 10.10 5.40
C ILE A 224 -12.30 9.77 5.11
N VAL A 225 -11.57 9.21 6.07
CA VAL A 225 -10.18 8.78 5.87
C VAL A 225 -10.08 7.77 4.73
N SER A 226 -10.98 6.79 4.69
CA SER A 226 -11.06 5.80 3.62
C SER A 226 -11.32 6.43 2.25
N ALA A 227 -12.21 7.41 2.16
CA ALA A 227 -12.52 8.15 0.94
C ALA A 227 -11.31 8.97 0.46
N VAL A 228 -10.66 9.74 1.35
CA VAL A 228 -9.43 10.51 1.03
C VAL A 228 -8.31 9.61 0.56
N LEU A 229 -8.15 8.45 1.20
CA LEU A 229 -7.16 7.45 0.78
C LEU A 229 -7.56 6.72 -0.51
N GLY A 230 -8.84 6.67 -0.88
CA GLY A 230 -9.33 5.87 -2.01
C GLY A 230 -9.23 4.37 -1.73
N HIS A 231 -9.62 3.92 -0.54
CA HIS A 231 -9.75 2.50 -0.22
C HIS A 231 -11.07 1.97 -0.77
N SER A 232 -11.05 0.81 -1.41
CA SER A 232 -12.25 0.15 -1.93
C SER A 232 -13.16 -0.40 -0.82
N ASN A 233 -12.62 -0.58 0.40
CA ASN A 233 -13.33 -1.04 1.58
C ASN A 233 -12.82 -0.30 2.81
N VAL A 234 -13.75 0.21 3.62
CA VAL A 234 -13.44 0.88 4.90
C VAL A 234 -12.74 -0.07 5.89
N GLY A 235 -12.96 -1.38 5.79
CA GLY A 235 -12.25 -2.40 6.56
C GLY A 235 -10.73 -2.25 6.49
N ILE A 236 -10.18 -1.91 5.32
CA ILE A 236 -8.73 -1.66 5.14
C ILE A 236 -8.25 -0.50 6.03
N THR A 237 -9.08 0.52 6.21
CA THR A 237 -8.76 1.65 7.11
C THR A 237 -8.93 1.23 8.57
N LEU A 238 -9.93 0.42 8.90
CA LEU A 238 -10.18 -0.08 10.25
C LEU A 238 -9.12 -1.09 10.69
N ASP A 239 -8.52 -1.85 9.79
CA ASP A 239 -7.41 -2.78 10.10
C ASP A 239 -6.19 -2.02 10.67
N ILE A 240 -6.03 -0.73 10.36
CA ILE A 240 -5.02 0.15 10.98
C ILE A 240 -5.33 0.35 12.47
N TYR A 241 -6.61 0.29 12.86
CA TYR A 241 -7.10 0.40 14.24
C TYR A 241 -7.04 -0.92 15.05
N SER A 242 -6.72 -2.04 14.42
CA SER A 242 -6.74 -3.36 15.08
C SER A 242 -5.77 -3.48 16.27
N HIS A 243 -4.92 -2.48 16.48
CA HIS A 243 -4.07 -2.33 17.65
C HIS A 243 -4.35 -0.99 18.34
N PRO A 244 -5.33 -0.93 19.27
CA PRO A 244 -5.63 0.30 20.01
C PRO A 244 -4.39 0.75 20.77
N ASN A 245 -3.92 1.95 20.46
CA ASN A 245 -2.84 2.58 21.21
C ASN A 245 -3.38 3.25 22.48
N VAL A 246 -2.47 3.63 23.40
CA VAL A 246 -2.84 4.28 24.67
C VAL A 246 -3.61 5.58 24.43
N ALA A 247 -3.33 6.32 23.35
CA ALA A 247 -4.05 7.55 23.03
C ALA A 247 -5.53 7.30 22.70
N MET A 248 -5.82 6.22 21.97
CA MET A 248 -7.21 5.81 21.68
C MET A 248 -7.97 5.39 22.94
N GLN A 249 -7.31 4.67 23.85
CA GLN A 249 -7.90 4.29 25.13
C GLN A 249 -8.19 5.53 26.00
N ASN A 250 -7.29 6.50 26.04
CA ASN A 250 -7.50 7.77 26.72
C ASN A 250 -8.66 8.57 26.10
N ALA A 251 -8.77 8.63 24.78
CA ALA A 251 -9.89 9.28 24.11
C ALA A 251 -11.25 8.64 24.48
N CYS A 252 -11.31 7.31 24.63
CA CYS A 252 -12.50 6.62 25.12
C CYS A 252 -12.82 7.01 26.58
N LEU A 253 -11.82 7.07 27.45
CA LEU A 253 -12.00 7.49 28.85
C LEU A 253 -12.49 8.94 28.93
N ASP A 254 -11.95 9.84 28.13
CA ASP A 254 -12.36 11.25 28.10
C ASP A 254 -13.78 11.43 27.52
N ALA A 255 -14.18 10.62 26.55
CA ALA A 255 -15.55 10.59 26.05
C ALA A 255 -16.54 10.12 27.13
N MET A 256 -16.20 9.08 27.89
CA MET A 256 -17.00 8.62 29.03
C MET A 256 -17.15 9.70 30.11
N ARG A 257 -16.06 10.39 30.46
CA ARG A 257 -16.08 11.47 31.46
C ARG A 257 -16.93 12.66 31.02
N ARG A 258 -16.93 13.00 29.73
CA ARG A 258 -17.78 14.06 29.17
C ARG A 258 -19.26 13.74 29.18
N ASN A 259 -19.63 12.49 28.94
CA ASN A 259 -21.04 12.05 29.03
C ASN A 259 -21.58 12.04 30.45
N ASN A 260 -20.78 11.65 31.44
CA ASN A 260 -21.22 11.67 32.86
C ASN A 260 -21.42 13.10 33.40
N LYS A 261 -20.77 14.12 32.84
CA LYS A 261 -20.97 15.53 33.21
C LYS A 261 -22.19 16.20 32.55
N LYS A 262 -22.85 15.55 31.60
CA LYS A 262 -24.07 16.04 30.93
C LYS A 262 -25.36 15.48 31.58
N THR A 263 -25.22 14.60 32.53
CA THR A 263 -26.34 13.93 33.23
C THR A 263 -26.53 14.45 34.66
N GLU A 264 -25.73 15.41 35.11
CA GLU A 264 -25.92 16.25 36.29
C GLU A 264 -26.39 17.66 35.85
#